data_a755b865d055320a72d3a57e73a73cc3
#
_entry.id   a755b865d055320a72d3a57e73a73cc3
#
_cell.length_a   1.000
_cell.length_b   1.000
_cell.length_c   1.000
_cell.angle_alpha   90.00
_cell.angle_beta   90.00
_cell.angle_gamma   90.00
#
_symmetry.space_group_name_H-M   'P 1'
#
loop_
_entity.id
_entity.type
_entity.pdbx_description
1 polymer ?
#
loop_
_entity_poly.entity_id
_entity_poly.type
_entity_poly.pdbx_seq_one_letter_code
_entity_poly.pdbx_strand_id
1 'polypeptide(L)'
;MGSLMPLLIIAIMVIALAFVVLGLRRPGPQIVIEERLAQFGQRVPTLEEMELQQPFQDRVLVPILRRVAFAFSRFTPKQNTERLRQRLVEAGSPSNLGPTEFTGVRVLLAVGLGGGLLLLFLIAHTSMTLTLLLPMLTAMVGYILPGSWLGTRIKRRKAEITRALPDAIDLLTISVEAGLGFDPALGRVIEKWDNALTREFSRMQSEIRMGHSRREAMRDMAQRVNVDDLNVFISAIVQADTLGVSISQVLRVQSKQMRQARRQRAEEQAHKAPIKMIFPMVFLIFPALYIVLLGPAAPLVWNAFHH
;
A
#
# COMPACT_ATOMS: atom_id res chain seq x y z
N MET A 1 -6.50 32.40 -31.02
CA MET A 1 -6.13 30.95 -31.03
C MET A 1 -5.07 30.58 -30.00
N GLY A 2 -4.39 31.53 -29.35
CA GLY A 2 -3.32 31.26 -28.36
C GLY A 2 -3.78 30.79 -26.97
N SER A 3 -5.01 31.03 -26.56
CA SER A 3 -5.48 30.71 -25.20
C SER A 3 -5.98 29.26 -25.01
N LEU A 4 -6.25 28.53 -26.08
CA LEU A 4 -6.69 27.13 -26.01
C LEU A 4 -5.53 26.14 -25.94
N MET A 5 -4.35 26.47 -26.45
CA MET A 5 -3.16 25.60 -26.44
C MET A 5 -2.71 25.22 -25.02
N PRO A 6 -2.55 26.14 -24.05
CA PRO A 6 -2.16 25.77 -22.69
C PRO A 6 -3.18 24.90 -21.99
N LEU A 7 -4.49 25.12 -22.23
CA LEU A 7 -5.57 24.29 -21.71
C LEU A 7 -5.52 22.85 -22.25
N LEU A 8 -5.21 22.69 -23.53
CA LEU A 8 -5.10 21.38 -24.19
C LEU A 8 -3.90 20.58 -23.66
N ILE A 9 -2.77 21.27 -23.43
CA ILE A 9 -1.56 20.62 -22.85
C ILE A 9 -1.82 20.22 -21.40
N ILE A 10 -2.50 21.05 -20.59
CA ILE A 10 -2.90 20.69 -19.22
C ILE A 10 -3.84 19.49 -19.23
N ALA A 11 -4.81 19.46 -20.13
CA ALA A 11 -5.74 18.33 -20.27
C ALA A 11 -5.00 17.04 -20.63
N ILE A 12 -4.08 17.07 -21.59
CA ILE A 12 -3.25 15.91 -21.96
C ILE A 12 -2.37 15.44 -20.77
N MET A 13 -1.79 16.37 -20.02
CA MET A 13 -0.96 16.07 -18.85
C MET A 13 -1.79 15.43 -17.72
N VAL A 14 -3.01 15.94 -17.47
CA VAL A 14 -3.95 15.38 -16.49
C VAL A 14 -4.42 13.99 -16.93
N ILE A 15 -4.70 13.79 -18.22
CA ILE A 15 -5.07 12.49 -18.80
C ILE A 15 -3.91 11.50 -18.67
N ALA A 16 -2.68 11.90 -18.99
CA ALA A 16 -1.49 11.06 -18.85
C ALA A 16 -1.26 10.67 -17.38
N LEU A 17 -1.42 11.62 -16.45
CA LEU A 17 -1.35 11.36 -15.02
C LEU A 17 -2.46 10.41 -14.55
N ALA A 18 -3.70 10.62 -15.01
CA ALA A 18 -4.83 9.75 -14.71
C ALA A 18 -4.59 8.31 -15.22
N PHE A 19 -4.05 8.15 -16.43
CA PHE A 19 -3.67 6.84 -16.98
C PHE A 19 -2.59 6.13 -16.15
N VAL A 20 -1.58 6.85 -15.68
CA VAL A 20 -0.54 6.29 -14.80
C VAL A 20 -1.13 5.87 -13.45
N VAL A 21 -1.98 6.70 -12.85
CA VAL A 21 -2.65 6.39 -11.58
C VAL A 21 -3.62 5.22 -11.71
N LEU A 22 -4.38 5.16 -12.82
CA LEU A 22 -5.29 4.04 -13.12
C LEU A 22 -4.52 2.75 -13.43
N GLY A 23 -3.39 2.83 -14.14
CA GLY A 23 -2.50 1.70 -14.38
C GLY A 23 -1.92 1.11 -13.09
N LEU A 24 -1.57 1.96 -12.13
CA LEU A 24 -1.10 1.54 -10.80
C LEU A 24 -2.22 0.96 -9.90
N ARG A 25 -3.50 1.26 -10.19
CA ARG A 25 -4.66 0.79 -9.41
C ARG A 25 -5.20 -0.57 -9.83
N ARG A 26 -4.81 -1.11 -10.99
CA ARG A 26 -5.32 -2.41 -11.43
C ARG A 26 -4.78 -3.51 -10.52
N PRO A 27 -5.64 -4.39 -9.97
CA PRO A 27 -5.18 -5.62 -9.35
C PRO A 27 -4.43 -6.42 -10.41
N GLY A 28 -3.28 -6.98 -10.03
CA GLY A 28 -2.52 -7.88 -10.91
C GLY A 28 -3.43 -9.01 -11.40
N PRO A 29 -3.16 -9.60 -12.58
CA PRO A 29 -3.96 -10.70 -13.10
C PRO A 29 -4.00 -11.80 -12.03
N GLN A 30 -5.19 -12.10 -11.55
CA GLN A 30 -5.42 -13.33 -10.82
C GLN A 30 -5.13 -14.44 -11.84
N ILE A 31 -4.09 -15.21 -11.60
CA ILE A 31 -3.79 -16.41 -12.38
C ILE A 31 -4.93 -17.37 -12.05
N VAL A 32 -5.96 -17.38 -12.89
CA VAL A 32 -7.03 -18.35 -12.84
C VAL A 32 -6.39 -19.68 -13.22
N ILE A 33 -6.25 -20.56 -12.25
CA ILE A 33 -5.63 -21.89 -12.41
C ILE A 33 -6.41 -22.71 -13.46
N GLU A 34 -7.69 -22.41 -13.66
CA GLU A 34 -8.53 -23.06 -14.67
C GLU A 34 -8.05 -22.84 -16.11
N GLU A 35 -7.46 -21.68 -16.42
CA GLU A 35 -6.96 -21.37 -17.76
C GLU A 35 -5.70 -22.19 -18.13
N ARG A 36 -4.91 -22.61 -17.13
CA ARG A 36 -3.75 -23.47 -17.35
C ARG A 36 -4.12 -24.92 -17.62
N LEU A 37 -5.21 -25.42 -17.10
CA LEU A 37 -5.68 -26.78 -17.36
C LEU A 37 -6.26 -26.94 -18.77
N ALA A 38 -6.80 -25.89 -19.35
CA ALA A 38 -7.27 -25.88 -20.73
C ALA A 38 -6.14 -25.84 -21.77
N GLN A 39 -4.92 -25.39 -21.38
CA GLN A 39 -3.76 -25.28 -22.27
C GLN A 39 -2.97 -26.60 -22.44
N PHE A 40 -3.19 -27.62 -21.61
CA PHE A 40 -2.51 -28.91 -21.76
C PHE A 40 -2.94 -29.73 -22.99
N GLY A 41 -3.94 -29.26 -23.75
CA GLY A 41 -4.43 -29.90 -24.96
C GLY A 41 -4.11 -29.16 -26.27
N GLN A 42 -3.47 -27.98 -26.24
CA GLN A 42 -3.20 -27.19 -27.44
C GLN A 42 -1.71 -26.98 -27.67
N ARG A 43 -1.32 -26.92 -28.95
CA ARG A 43 0.06 -26.74 -29.46
C ARG A 43 0.85 -25.71 -28.66
N VAL A 44 2.10 -26.06 -28.34
CA VAL A 44 3.07 -25.12 -27.75
C VAL A 44 3.11 -23.86 -28.63
N PRO A 45 2.69 -22.70 -28.12
CA PRO A 45 2.75 -21.46 -28.90
C PRO A 45 4.20 -21.10 -29.23
N THR A 46 4.44 -20.68 -30.44
CA THR A 46 5.76 -20.19 -30.88
C THR A 46 6.16 -18.95 -30.08
N LEU A 47 7.48 -18.73 -29.91
CA LEU A 47 8.02 -17.58 -29.15
C LEU A 47 7.44 -16.23 -29.61
N GLU A 48 7.11 -16.08 -30.89
CA GLU A 48 6.47 -14.88 -31.46
C GLU A 48 5.01 -14.70 -30.99
N GLU A 49 4.24 -15.79 -30.82
CA GLU A 49 2.87 -15.72 -30.32
C GLU A 49 2.82 -15.42 -28.81
N MET A 50 3.83 -15.87 -28.04
CA MET A 50 3.98 -15.51 -26.63
C MET A 50 4.31 -14.02 -26.43
N GLU A 51 5.12 -13.41 -27.33
CA GLU A 51 5.43 -11.97 -27.28
C GLU A 51 4.21 -11.11 -27.62
N LEU A 52 3.34 -11.56 -28.51
CA LEU A 52 2.11 -10.83 -28.89
C LEU A 52 1.01 -10.87 -27.83
N GLN A 53 0.99 -11.88 -26.97
CA GLN A 53 0.04 -12.01 -25.84
C GLN A 53 0.44 -11.20 -24.60
N GLN A 54 1.67 -10.65 -24.55
CA GLN A 54 2.06 -9.81 -23.43
C GLN A 54 1.32 -8.48 -23.48
N PRO A 55 0.73 -8.02 -22.37
CA PRO A 55 0.05 -6.74 -22.30
C PRO A 55 1.01 -5.61 -22.69
N PHE A 56 0.52 -4.62 -23.42
CA PHE A 56 1.29 -3.46 -23.93
C PHE A 56 2.20 -2.82 -22.87
N GLN A 57 1.84 -2.93 -21.58
CA GLN A 57 2.62 -2.43 -20.45
C GLN A 57 3.99 -3.13 -20.31
N ASP A 58 4.05 -4.44 -20.49
CA ASP A 58 5.31 -5.20 -20.34
C ASP A 58 6.22 -5.02 -21.55
N ARG A 59 5.64 -4.76 -22.71
CA ARG A 59 6.37 -4.64 -23.98
C ARG A 59 6.99 -3.25 -24.19
N VAL A 60 6.34 -2.17 -23.71
CA VAL A 60 6.75 -0.79 -23.99
C VAL A 60 7.12 -0.03 -22.72
N LEU A 61 6.28 -0.08 -21.68
CA LEU A 61 6.50 0.69 -20.44
C LEU A 61 7.69 0.17 -19.64
N VAL A 62 7.80 -1.14 -19.46
CA VAL A 62 8.88 -1.74 -18.66
C VAL A 62 10.28 -1.46 -19.25
N PRO A 63 10.53 -1.59 -20.57
CA PRO A 63 11.84 -1.23 -21.14
C PRO A 63 12.18 0.25 -21.00
N ILE A 64 11.21 1.15 -21.20
CA ILE A 64 11.41 2.59 -21.02
C ILE A 64 11.73 2.91 -19.56
N LEU A 65 10.96 2.35 -18.62
CA LEU A 65 11.20 2.49 -17.18
C LEU A 65 12.60 1.98 -16.79
N ARG A 66 13.02 0.84 -17.34
CA ARG A 66 14.36 0.29 -17.10
C ARG A 66 15.48 1.19 -17.64
N ARG A 67 15.33 1.75 -18.83
CA ARG A 67 16.34 2.68 -19.40
C ARG A 67 16.46 3.96 -18.58
N VAL A 68 15.33 4.56 -18.21
CA VAL A 68 15.29 5.75 -17.33
C VAL A 68 15.86 5.42 -15.95
N ALA A 69 15.41 4.32 -15.34
CA ALA A 69 15.91 3.89 -14.03
C ALA A 69 17.41 3.59 -14.07
N PHE A 70 17.94 2.99 -15.14
CA PHE A 70 19.36 2.69 -15.29
C PHE A 70 20.22 3.96 -15.43
N ALA A 71 19.73 4.97 -16.15
CA ALA A 71 20.41 6.25 -16.26
C ALA A 71 20.54 6.96 -14.88
N PHE A 72 19.51 6.85 -14.03
CA PHE A 72 19.49 7.46 -12.70
C PHE A 72 19.99 6.56 -11.57
N SER A 73 20.16 5.24 -11.80
CA SER A 73 20.64 4.29 -10.78
C SER A 73 22.05 4.60 -10.27
N ARG A 74 22.87 5.27 -11.07
CA ARG A 74 24.20 5.74 -10.66
C ARG A 74 24.16 6.75 -9.50
N PHE A 75 23.04 7.45 -9.33
CA PHE A 75 22.85 8.45 -8.28
C PHE A 75 22.07 7.92 -7.07
N THR A 76 21.57 6.68 -7.11
CA THR A 76 20.77 6.12 -6.03
C THR A 76 21.63 5.27 -5.10
N PRO A 77 21.76 5.62 -3.79
CA PRO A 77 22.52 4.83 -2.82
C PRO A 77 21.93 3.42 -2.68
N LYS A 78 22.80 2.40 -2.62
CA LYS A 78 22.40 0.97 -2.48
C LYS A 78 21.47 0.72 -1.28
N GLN A 79 21.66 1.45 -0.19
CA GLN A 79 20.83 1.36 1.01
C GLN A 79 19.35 1.73 0.77
N ASN A 80 19.08 2.71 -0.09
CA ASN A 80 17.71 3.10 -0.43
C ASN A 80 17.00 2.05 -1.26
N THR A 81 17.75 1.31 -2.09
CA THR A 81 17.22 0.24 -2.94
C THR A 81 16.75 -0.95 -2.10
N GLU A 82 17.50 -1.33 -1.07
CA GLU A 82 17.11 -2.44 -0.19
C GLU A 82 15.90 -2.09 0.69
N ARG A 83 15.86 -0.90 1.25
CA ARG A 83 14.68 -0.40 1.97
C ARG A 83 13.43 -0.35 1.08
N LEU A 84 13.61 0.04 -0.18
CA LEU A 84 12.52 0.08 -1.14
C LEU A 84 12.04 -1.33 -1.49
N ARG A 85 12.97 -2.29 -1.65
CA ARG A 85 12.67 -3.71 -1.87
C ARG A 85 11.82 -4.27 -0.73
N GLN A 86 12.23 -4.05 0.51
CA GLN A 86 11.45 -4.48 1.68
C GLN A 86 10.04 -3.88 1.68
N ARG A 87 9.91 -2.58 1.41
CA ARG A 87 8.59 -1.93 1.31
C ARG A 87 7.72 -2.49 0.19
N LEU A 88 8.30 -2.84 -0.96
CA LEU A 88 7.56 -3.48 -2.06
C LEU A 88 7.08 -4.88 -1.66
N VAL A 89 7.90 -5.65 -0.96
CA VAL A 89 7.52 -6.96 -0.41
C VAL A 89 6.41 -6.81 0.62
N GLU A 90 6.50 -5.87 1.57
CA GLU A 90 5.43 -5.56 2.54
C GLU A 90 4.12 -5.13 1.87
N ALA A 91 4.20 -4.44 0.72
CA ALA A 91 3.02 -4.06 -0.08
C ALA A 91 2.39 -5.24 -0.83
N GLY A 92 3.04 -6.42 -0.82
CA GLY A 92 2.61 -7.61 -1.55
C GLY A 92 3.06 -7.64 -3.00
N SER A 93 4.20 -7.03 -3.32
CA SER A 93 4.78 -6.98 -4.67
C SER A 93 3.75 -6.55 -5.73
N PRO A 94 3.16 -5.37 -5.60
CA PRO A 94 2.17 -4.91 -6.57
C PRO A 94 2.80 -4.84 -7.96
N SER A 95 2.17 -5.46 -8.93
CA SER A 95 2.53 -5.37 -10.36
C SER A 95 3.90 -5.96 -10.75
N ASN A 96 4.47 -6.89 -9.98
CA ASN A 96 5.80 -7.49 -10.22
C ASN A 96 6.94 -6.46 -10.44
N LEU A 97 6.73 -5.20 -10.02
CA LEU A 97 7.72 -4.14 -10.18
C LEU A 97 8.87 -4.33 -9.20
N GLY A 98 10.08 -4.38 -9.75
CA GLY A 98 11.30 -4.37 -8.97
C GLY A 98 11.59 -2.97 -8.37
N PRO A 99 12.55 -2.88 -7.41
CA PRO A 99 12.93 -1.60 -6.80
C PRO A 99 13.44 -0.59 -7.83
N THR A 100 14.14 -1.07 -8.85
CA THR A 100 14.69 -0.25 -9.94
C THR A 100 13.58 0.35 -10.79
N GLU A 101 12.58 -0.46 -11.15
CA GLU A 101 11.42 -0.04 -11.95
C GLU A 101 10.56 0.97 -11.20
N PHE A 102 10.35 0.74 -9.90
CA PHE A 102 9.62 1.68 -9.04
C PHE A 102 10.34 3.03 -8.92
N THR A 103 11.67 3.03 -8.83
CA THR A 103 12.47 4.26 -8.86
C THR A 103 12.34 4.95 -10.21
N GLY A 104 12.32 4.18 -11.32
CA GLY A 104 12.04 4.69 -12.66
C GLY A 104 10.70 5.40 -12.77
N VAL A 105 9.64 4.84 -12.18
CA VAL A 105 8.30 5.48 -12.11
C VAL A 105 8.36 6.81 -11.35
N ARG A 106 9.08 6.89 -10.24
CA ARG A 106 9.24 8.14 -9.48
C ARG A 106 9.90 9.23 -10.30
N VAL A 107 11.02 8.89 -10.96
CA VAL A 107 11.78 9.83 -11.79
C VAL A 107 10.96 10.25 -13.00
N LEU A 108 10.30 9.32 -13.66
CA LEU A 108 9.47 9.60 -14.83
C LEU A 108 8.30 10.54 -14.48
N LEU A 109 7.64 10.34 -13.34
CA LEU A 109 6.59 11.22 -12.86
C LEU A 109 7.13 12.62 -12.48
N ALA A 110 8.29 12.68 -11.83
CA ALA A 110 8.92 13.95 -11.47
C ALA A 110 9.31 14.75 -12.72
N VAL A 111 9.99 14.11 -13.68
CA VAL A 111 10.43 14.75 -14.93
C VAL A 111 9.24 15.06 -15.85
N GLY A 112 8.27 14.16 -15.94
CA GLY A 112 7.08 14.35 -16.77
C GLY A 112 6.21 15.52 -16.28
N LEU A 113 5.92 15.58 -14.98
CA LEU A 113 5.13 16.68 -14.39
C LEU A 113 5.91 17.98 -14.35
N GLY A 114 7.15 17.96 -13.86
CA GLY A 114 7.99 19.15 -13.78
C GLY A 114 8.40 19.68 -15.14
N GLY A 115 8.90 18.82 -16.03
CA GLY A 115 9.32 19.18 -17.39
C GLY A 115 8.15 19.62 -18.28
N GLY A 116 7.01 18.93 -18.19
CA GLY A 116 5.80 19.31 -18.93
C GLY A 116 5.29 20.69 -18.52
N LEU A 117 5.27 20.99 -17.22
CA LEU A 117 4.86 22.29 -16.73
C LEU A 117 5.89 23.38 -17.09
N LEU A 118 7.18 23.08 -17.04
CA LEU A 118 8.25 23.99 -17.44
C LEU A 118 8.14 24.37 -18.92
N LEU A 119 7.95 23.39 -19.80
CA LEU A 119 7.73 23.65 -21.23
C LEU A 119 6.50 24.52 -21.48
N LEU A 120 5.41 24.26 -20.75
CA LEU A 120 4.17 25.03 -20.85
C LEU A 120 4.41 26.49 -20.47
N PHE A 121 5.11 26.79 -19.36
CA PHE A 121 5.39 28.15 -18.93
C PHE A 121 6.40 28.89 -19.83
N LEU A 122 7.35 28.16 -20.43
CA LEU A 122 8.26 28.72 -21.43
C LEU A 122 7.50 29.19 -22.69
N ILE A 123 6.49 28.42 -23.14
CA ILE A 123 5.64 28.78 -24.29
C ILE A 123 4.69 29.93 -23.93
N ALA A 124 4.19 29.96 -22.68
CA ALA A 124 3.26 31.00 -22.23
C ALA A 124 3.91 32.33 -21.89
N HIS A 125 5.24 32.47 -22.02
CA HIS A 125 6.00 33.71 -21.72
C HIS A 125 5.65 34.35 -20.36
N THR A 126 5.46 33.49 -19.32
CA THR A 126 5.13 33.95 -17.95
C THR A 126 6.35 34.51 -17.22
N SER A 127 6.13 35.16 -16.08
CA SER A 127 7.21 35.74 -15.27
C SER A 127 8.23 34.65 -14.86
N MET A 128 9.53 34.98 -14.89
CA MET A 128 10.65 34.04 -14.68
C MET A 128 10.58 33.33 -13.32
N THR A 129 10.07 33.96 -12.30
CA THR A 129 9.87 33.41 -10.97
C THR A 129 8.84 32.26 -10.96
N LEU A 130 7.70 32.43 -11.62
CA LEU A 130 6.67 31.39 -11.74
C LEU A 130 7.13 30.22 -12.62
N THR A 131 7.89 30.53 -13.68
CA THR A 131 8.44 29.54 -14.63
C THR A 131 9.44 28.57 -13.97
N LEU A 132 10.13 28.99 -12.90
CA LEU A 132 11.07 28.13 -12.17
C LEU A 132 10.43 27.47 -10.94
N LEU A 133 9.63 28.20 -10.17
CA LEU A 133 9.15 27.75 -8.86
C LEU A 133 8.04 26.71 -8.96
N LEU A 134 7.08 26.90 -9.86
CA LEU A 134 5.96 25.95 -10.05
C LEU A 134 6.39 24.59 -10.63
N PRO A 135 7.22 24.51 -11.69
CA PRO A 135 7.73 23.21 -12.17
C PRO A 135 8.58 22.48 -11.14
N MET A 136 9.36 23.20 -10.33
CA MET A 136 10.15 22.59 -9.26
C MET A 136 9.26 21.97 -8.18
N LEU A 137 8.21 22.67 -7.75
CA LEU A 137 7.21 22.14 -6.80
C LEU A 137 6.47 20.92 -7.36
N THR A 138 6.04 20.98 -8.62
CA THR A 138 5.32 19.85 -9.25
C THR A 138 6.22 18.65 -9.48
N ALA A 139 7.50 18.86 -9.83
CA ALA A 139 8.49 17.77 -9.89
C ALA A 139 8.67 17.10 -8.52
N MET A 140 8.75 17.88 -7.45
CA MET A 140 8.85 17.38 -6.08
C MET A 140 7.62 16.57 -5.68
N VAL A 141 6.42 17.05 -5.99
CA VAL A 141 5.17 16.32 -5.76
C VAL A 141 5.15 15.03 -6.55
N GLY A 142 5.51 15.05 -7.85
CA GLY A 142 5.61 13.87 -8.71
C GLY A 142 6.56 12.79 -8.16
N TYR A 143 7.66 13.20 -7.54
CA TYR A 143 8.60 12.27 -6.90
C TYR A 143 8.07 11.64 -5.62
N ILE A 144 7.34 12.41 -4.80
CA ILE A 144 6.81 11.96 -3.50
C ILE A 144 5.56 11.08 -3.67
N LEU A 145 4.73 11.35 -4.67
CA LEU A 145 3.42 10.74 -4.88
C LEU A 145 3.43 9.20 -4.95
N PRO A 146 4.32 8.52 -5.71
CA PRO A 146 4.38 7.07 -5.71
C PRO A 146 4.81 6.49 -4.36
N GLY A 147 5.66 7.20 -3.63
CA GLY A 147 6.10 6.79 -2.28
C GLY A 147 4.98 6.82 -1.25
N SER A 148 4.14 7.84 -1.26
CA SER A 148 2.97 7.97 -0.38
C SER A 148 1.90 6.93 -0.73
N TRP A 149 1.66 6.67 -2.02
CA TRP A 149 0.78 5.60 -2.48
C TRP A 149 1.23 4.23 -1.97
N LEU A 150 2.53 3.90 -2.11
CA LEU A 150 3.09 2.65 -1.60
C LEU A 150 2.91 2.53 -0.08
N GLY A 151 3.19 3.61 0.66
CA GLY A 151 2.97 3.66 2.11
C GLY A 151 1.52 3.42 2.52
N THR A 152 0.57 4.00 1.79
CA THR A 152 -0.87 3.79 2.03
C THR A 152 -1.27 2.34 1.74
N ARG A 153 -0.73 1.75 0.68
CA ARG A 153 -0.98 0.33 0.33
C ARG A 153 -0.44 -0.62 1.39
N ILE A 154 0.77 -0.39 1.89
CA ILE A 154 1.35 -1.16 3.00
C ILE A 154 0.44 -1.06 4.23
N LYS A 155 0.05 0.15 4.63
CA LYS A 155 -0.83 0.36 5.79
C LYS A 155 -2.17 -0.37 5.65
N ARG A 156 -2.80 -0.31 4.48
CA ARG A 156 -4.06 -1.02 4.21
C ARG A 156 -3.90 -2.52 4.32
N ARG A 157 -2.83 -3.08 3.72
CA ARG A 157 -2.55 -4.52 3.78
C ARG A 157 -2.25 -5.00 5.19
N LYS A 158 -1.40 -4.28 5.93
CA LYS A 158 -1.11 -4.59 7.34
C LYS A 158 -2.37 -4.53 8.19
N ALA A 159 -3.23 -3.53 8.00
CA ALA A 159 -4.50 -3.42 8.71
C ALA A 159 -5.49 -4.55 8.36
N GLU A 160 -5.54 -4.98 7.09
CA GLU A 160 -6.34 -6.14 6.65
C GLU A 160 -5.88 -7.41 7.36
N ILE A 161 -4.58 -7.68 7.38
CA ILE A 161 -3.99 -8.84 8.05
C ILE A 161 -4.26 -8.81 9.56
N THR A 162 -4.02 -7.65 10.22
CA THR A 162 -4.27 -7.49 11.65
C THR A 162 -5.73 -7.74 12.03
N ARG A 163 -6.68 -7.37 11.16
CA ARG A 163 -8.11 -7.62 11.40
C ARG A 163 -8.50 -9.07 11.18
N ALA A 164 -7.91 -9.73 10.19
CA ALA A 164 -8.22 -11.12 9.85
C ALA A 164 -7.56 -12.14 10.79
N LEU A 165 -6.46 -11.75 11.45
CA LEU A 165 -5.64 -12.66 12.25
C LEU A 165 -6.40 -13.31 13.43
N PRO A 166 -7.20 -12.59 14.25
CA PRO A 166 -7.93 -13.20 15.35
C PRO A 166 -8.90 -14.29 14.90
N ASP A 167 -9.67 -14.02 13.85
CA ASP A 167 -10.67 -14.95 13.33
C ASP A 167 -9.98 -16.20 12.70
N ALA A 168 -8.81 -16.01 12.08
CA ALA A 168 -7.99 -17.09 11.56
C ALA A 168 -7.43 -17.99 12.67
N ILE A 169 -6.90 -17.39 13.75
CA ILE A 169 -6.38 -18.14 14.91
C ILE A 169 -7.52 -18.88 15.62
N ASP A 170 -8.70 -18.28 15.73
CA ASP A 170 -9.87 -18.94 16.32
C ASP A 170 -10.26 -20.19 15.52
N LEU A 171 -10.32 -20.11 14.18
CA LEU A 171 -10.62 -21.26 13.34
C LEU A 171 -9.52 -22.33 13.41
N LEU A 172 -8.23 -21.90 13.42
CA LEU A 172 -7.11 -22.82 13.64
C LEU A 172 -7.25 -23.57 14.97
N THR A 173 -7.57 -22.85 16.04
CA THR A 173 -7.74 -23.43 17.39
C THR A 173 -8.84 -24.49 17.39
N ILE A 174 -10.03 -24.16 16.88
CA ILE A 174 -11.15 -25.08 16.80
C ILE A 174 -10.81 -26.30 15.94
N SER A 175 -10.16 -26.10 14.81
CA SER A 175 -9.79 -27.19 13.90
C SER A 175 -8.78 -28.16 14.54
N VAL A 176 -7.77 -27.63 15.25
CA VAL A 176 -6.75 -28.44 15.93
C VAL A 176 -7.33 -29.12 17.16
N GLU A 177 -8.23 -28.49 17.91
CA GLU A 177 -8.96 -29.10 19.03
C GLU A 177 -9.91 -30.20 18.57
N ALA A 178 -10.45 -30.11 17.34
CA ALA A 178 -11.23 -31.18 16.69
C ALA A 178 -10.38 -32.34 16.17
N GLY A 179 -9.05 -32.31 16.39
CA GLY A 179 -8.14 -33.40 16.04
C GLY A 179 -7.45 -33.24 14.69
N LEU A 180 -7.64 -32.13 13.96
CA LEU A 180 -6.87 -31.88 12.75
C LEU A 180 -5.42 -31.50 13.12
N GLY A 181 -4.46 -31.96 12.31
CA GLY A 181 -3.09 -31.44 12.38
C GLY A 181 -3.04 -29.96 12.01
N PHE A 182 -1.97 -29.27 12.39
CA PHE A 182 -1.83 -27.83 12.13
C PHE A 182 -1.91 -27.48 10.63
N ASP A 183 -1.25 -28.27 9.75
CA ASP A 183 -1.25 -27.98 8.30
C ASP A 183 -2.61 -28.19 7.64
N PRO A 184 -3.37 -29.27 7.91
CA PRO A 184 -4.76 -29.36 7.48
C PRO A 184 -5.67 -28.27 8.04
N ALA A 185 -5.46 -27.87 9.31
CA ALA A 185 -6.22 -26.77 9.92
C ALA A 185 -5.94 -25.44 9.21
N LEU A 186 -4.68 -25.19 8.84
CA LEU A 186 -4.30 -24.02 8.04
C LEU A 186 -4.96 -24.04 6.65
N GLY A 187 -5.06 -25.22 6.02
CA GLY A 187 -5.81 -25.41 4.77
C GLY A 187 -7.27 -24.95 4.89
N ARG A 188 -7.93 -25.29 6.01
CA ARG A 188 -9.31 -24.83 6.27
C ARG A 188 -9.44 -23.32 6.37
N VAL A 189 -8.44 -22.65 6.97
CA VAL A 189 -8.42 -21.17 7.03
C VAL A 189 -8.29 -20.57 5.63
N ILE A 190 -7.42 -21.15 4.79
CA ILE A 190 -7.19 -20.68 3.41
C ILE A 190 -8.46 -20.87 2.55
N GLU A 191 -9.14 -22.00 2.70
CA GLU A 191 -10.38 -22.31 1.97
C GLU A 191 -11.54 -21.36 2.37
N LYS A 192 -11.58 -20.95 3.65
CA LYS A 192 -12.73 -20.19 4.18
C LYS A 192 -12.74 -18.74 3.76
N TRP A 193 -11.58 -18.10 3.59
CA TRP A 193 -11.49 -16.67 3.27
C TRP A 193 -10.49 -16.42 2.13
N ASP A 194 -10.76 -15.37 1.34
CA ASP A 194 -9.78 -14.80 0.41
C ASP A 194 -9.40 -13.39 0.86
N ASN A 195 -8.30 -13.27 1.59
CA ASN A 195 -7.76 -12.00 2.08
C ASN A 195 -6.22 -12.01 2.05
N ALA A 196 -5.61 -10.88 2.42
CA ALA A 196 -4.14 -10.75 2.40
C ALA A 196 -3.43 -11.76 3.32
N LEU A 197 -4.04 -12.17 4.45
CA LEU A 197 -3.48 -13.16 5.37
C LEU A 197 -3.50 -14.56 4.77
N THR A 198 -4.65 -14.97 4.21
CA THR A 198 -4.81 -16.33 3.66
C THR A 198 -3.95 -16.53 2.41
N ARG A 199 -3.72 -15.48 1.61
CA ARG A 199 -2.76 -15.52 0.51
C ARG A 199 -1.32 -15.75 0.98
N GLU A 200 -0.92 -15.15 2.11
CA GLU A 200 0.41 -15.42 2.70
C GLU A 200 0.50 -16.83 3.30
N PHE A 201 -0.56 -17.32 3.93
CA PHE A 201 -0.62 -18.72 4.40
C PHE A 201 -0.53 -19.72 3.24
N SER A 202 -1.24 -19.47 2.14
CA SER A 202 -1.17 -20.30 0.93
C SER A 202 0.23 -20.32 0.33
N ARG A 203 0.88 -19.16 0.29
CA ARG A 203 2.28 -19.02 -0.16
C ARG A 203 3.23 -19.79 0.74
N MET A 204 3.11 -19.65 2.06
CA MET A 204 3.90 -20.39 3.04
C MET A 204 3.73 -21.91 2.87
N GLN A 205 2.49 -22.41 2.71
CA GLN A 205 2.26 -23.82 2.43
C GLN A 205 2.91 -24.27 1.12
N SER A 206 2.91 -23.42 0.10
CA SER A 206 3.57 -23.73 -1.17
C SER A 206 5.10 -23.80 -1.02
N GLU A 207 5.69 -22.92 -0.23
CA GLU A 207 7.12 -22.92 0.11
C GLU A 207 7.50 -24.22 0.85
N ILE A 208 6.65 -24.70 1.79
CA ILE A 208 6.84 -25.98 2.48
C ILE A 208 6.74 -27.16 1.49
N ARG A 209 5.75 -27.15 0.58
CA ARG A 209 5.62 -28.20 -0.46
C ARG A 209 6.80 -28.25 -1.43
N MET A 210 7.48 -27.12 -1.63
CA MET A 210 8.71 -27.01 -2.44
C MET A 210 9.99 -27.44 -1.68
N GLY A 211 9.86 -27.89 -0.41
CA GLY A 211 10.96 -28.45 0.37
C GLY A 211 11.59 -27.49 1.38
N HIS A 212 11.07 -26.28 1.55
CA HIS A 212 11.51 -25.43 2.64
C HIS A 212 11.10 -25.98 4.00
N SER A 213 11.95 -25.83 5.01
CA SER A 213 11.57 -26.26 6.34
C SER A 213 10.38 -25.41 6.84
N ARG A 214 9.45 -26.06 7.54
CA ARG A 214 8.26 -25.39 8.10
C ARG A 214 8.61 -24.16 8.93
N ARG A 215 9.65 -24.24 9.77
CA ARG A 215 10.10 -23.16 10.62
C ARG A 215 10.66 -21.98 9.82
N GLU A 216 11.42 -22.25 8.77
CA GLU A 216 11.92 -21.21 7.87
C GLU A 216 10.78 -20.54 7.12
N ALA A 217 9.89 -21.31 6.49
CA ALA A 217 8.74 -20.77 5.76
C ALA A 217 7.85 -19.88 6.64
N MET A 218 7.62 -20.26 7.91
CA MET A 218 6.89 -19.44 8.87
C MET A 218 7.62 -18.13 9.21
N ARG A 219 8.93 -18.19 9.47
CA ARG A 219 9.73 -17.00 9.78
C ARG A 219 9.82 -16.05 8.59
N ASP A 220 10.02 -16.60 7.39
CA ASP A 220 10.10 -15.82 6.15
C ASP A 220 8.76 -15.12 5.87
N MET A 221 7.65 -15.81 6.10
CA MET A 221 6.32 -15.21 6.01
C MET A 221 6.16 -14.07 7.02
N ALA A 222 6.54 -14.27 8.28
CA ALA A 222 6.44 -13.25 9.33
C ALA A 222 7.27 -12.01 8.99
N GLN A 223 8.51 -12.18 8.53
CA GLN A 223 9.39 -11.08 8.10
C GLN A 223 8.85 -10.36 6.87
N ARG A 224 8.31 -11.10 5.91
CA ARG A 224 7.74 -10.58 4.67
C ARG A 224 6.50 -9.72 4.91
N VAL A 225 5.64 -10.13 5.83
CA VAL A 225 4.41 -9.44 6.20
C VAL A 225 4.67 -8.27 7.15
N ASN A 226 5.59 -8.45 8.08
CA ASN A 226 6.02 -7.45 9.07
C ASN A 226 4.85 -6.79 9.82
N VAL A 227 4.00 -7.63 10.43
CA VAL A 227 2.89 -7.26 11.33
C VAL A 227 3.20 -7.81 12.71
N ASP A 228 3.22 -6.97 13.73
CA ASP A 228 3.66 -7.33 15.08
C ASP A 228 2.87 -8.49 15.67
N ASP A 229 1.55 -8.46 15.55
CA ASP A 229 0.68 -9.53 16.05
C ASP A 229 0.97 -10.88 15.37
N LEU A 230 1.23 -10.86 14.05
CA LEU A 230 1.59 -12.06 13.31
C LEU A 230 2.97 -12.57 13.69
N ASN A 231 3.93 -11.66 13.91
CA ASN A 231 5.30 -12.02 14.34
C ASN A 231 5.26 -12.70 15.72
N VAL A 232 4.48 -12.19 16.67
CA VAL A 232 4.30 -12.80 17.99
C VAL A 232 3.66 -14.19 17.86
N PHE A 233 2.59 -14.31 17.08
CA PHE A 233 1.92 -15.58 16.82
C PHE A 233 2.86 -16.63 16.22
N ILE A 234 3.55 -16.30 15.14
CA ILE A 234 4.49 -17.22 14.47
C ILE A 234 5.64 -17.60 15.39
N SER A 235 6.18 -16.65 16.14
CA SER A 235 7.25 -16.93 17.11
C SER A 235 6.80 -17.93 18.18
N ALA A 236 5.57 -17.80 18.70
CA ALA A 236 5.01 -18.73 19.67
C ALA A 236 4.84 -20.14 19.09
N ILE A 237 4.34 -20.25 17.85
CA ILE A 237 4.18 -21.54 17.16
C ILE A 237 5.55 -22.20 16.89
N VAL A 238 6.53 -21.45 16.41
CA VAL A 238 7.89 -21.94 16.14
C VAL A 238 8.57 -22.42 17.43
N GLN A 239 8.38 -21.69 18.53
CA GLN A 239 8.91 -22.11 19.83
C GLN A 239 8.23 -23.38 20.33
N ALA A 240 6.90 -23.49 20.22
CA ALA A 240 6.18 -24.69 20.61
C ALA A 240 6.64 -25.91 19.82
N ASP A 241 6.80 -25.76 18.50
CA ASP A 241 7.31 -26.82 17.61
C ASP A 241 8.75 -27.24 17.97
N THR A 242 9.58 -26.29 18.42
CA THR A 242 10.95 -26.56 18.82
C THR A 242 11.05 -27.28 20.17
N LEU A 243 10.19 -26.92 21.11
CA LEU A 243 10.17 -27.47 22.48
C LEU A 243 9.30 -28.71 22.63
N GLY A 244 8.60 -29.13 21.55
CA GLY A 244 7.68 -30.26 21.59
C GLY A 244 6.41 -30.00 22.42
N VAL A 245 6.04 -28.73 22.65
CA VAL A 245 4.83 -28.35 23.38
C VAL A 245 3.63 -28.48 22.46
N SER A 246 2.47 -28.84 23.02
CA SER A 246 1.23 -28.97 22.27
C SER A 246 0.85 -27.66 21.58
N ILE A 247 0.80 -27.68 20.24
CA ILE A 247 0.39 -26.52 19.41
C ILE A 247 -1.05 -26.10 19.77
N SER A 248 -1.94 -27.04 20.12
CA SER A 248 -3.31 -26.73 20.55
C SER A 248 -3.34 -25.83 21.78
N GLN A 249 -2.46 -26.08 22.76
CA GLN A 249 -2.39 -25.23 23.97
C GLN A 249 -1.90 -23.81 23.63
N VAL A 250 -0.90 -23.70 22.75
CA VAL A 250 -0.37 -22.38 22.32
C VAL A 250 -1.43 -21.62 21.53
N LEU A 251 -2.14 -22.28 20.61
CA LEU A 251 -3.22 -21.69 19.83
C LEU A 251 -4.33 -21.13 20.75
N ARG A 252 -4.72 -21.91 21.77
CA ARG A 252 -5.74 -21.49 22.75
C ARG A 252 -5.33 -20.21 23.52
N VAL A 253 -4.07 -20.12 23.92
CA VAL A 253 -3.53 -18.94 24.61
C VAL A 253 -3.50 -17.74 23.64
N GLN A 254 -3.01 -17.93 22.42
CA GLN A 254 -2.94 -16.89 21.40
C GLN A 254 -4.31 -16.39 20.97
N SER A 255 -5.30 -17.27 20.81
CA SER A 255 -6.70 -16.89 20.53
C SER A 255 -7.26 -15.96 21.62
N LYS A 256 -7.08 -16.29 22.89
CA LYS A 256 -7.51 -15.42 24.01
C LYS A 256 -6.82 -14.05 23.99
N GLN A 257 -5.51 -14.05 23.78
CA GLN A 257 -4.72 -12.81 23.68
C GLN A 257 -5.19 -11.93 22.53
N MET A 258 -5.44 -12.51 21.35
CA MET A 258 -5.90 -11.77 20.16
C MET A 258 -7.31 -11.18 20.36
N ARG A 259 -8.22 -11.91 20.99
CA ARG A 259 -9.56 -11.37 21.36
C ARG A 259 -9.44 -10.21 22.33
N GLN A 260 -8.57 -10.31 23.34
CA GLN A 260 -8.31 -9.23 24.28
C GLN A 260 -7.70 -8.00 23.60
N ALA A 261 -6.70 -8.19 22.73
CA ALA A 261 -6.09 -7.12 21.96
C ALA A 261 -7.11 -6.42 21.03
N ARG A 262 -8.01 -7.20 20.39
CA ARG A 262 -9.10 -6.65 19.58
C ARG A 262 -10.05 -5.77 20.41
N ARG A 263 -10.42 -6.24 21.62
CA ARG A 263 -11.27 -5.48 22.55
C ARG A 263 -10.59 -4.18 23.01
N GLN A 264 -9.32 -4.26 23.42
CA GLN A 264 -8.55 -3.09 23.85
C GLN A 264 -8.45 -2.04 22.73
N ARG A 265 -8.18 -2.45 21.47
CA ARG A 265 -8.18 -1.52 20.33
C ARG A 265 -9.53 -0.85 20.10
N ALA A 266 -10.62 -1.57 20.29
CA ALA A 266 -11.97 -1.00 20.18
C ALA A 266 -12.24 0.01 21.31
N GLU A 267 -11.85 -0.30 22.54
CA GLU A 267 -11.96 0.58 23.70
C GLU A 267 -11.10 1.85 23.52
N GLU A 268 -9.85 1.72 23.04
CA GLU A 268 -8.99 2.87 22.72
C GLU A 268 -9.61 3.79 21.66
N GLN A 269 -10.25 3.22 20.64
CA GLN A 269 -10.92 4.02 19.61
C GLN A 269 -12.15 4.74 20.18
N ALA A 270 -12.90 4.09 21.06
CA ALA A 270 -14.04 4.68 21.74
C ALA A 270 -13.60 5.84 22.67
N HIS A 271 -12.51 5.68 23.42
CA HIS A 271 -11.96 6.73 24.27
C HIS A 271 -11.41 7.94 23.49
N LYS A 272 -11.01 7.78 22.24
CA LYS A 272 -10.59 8.89 21.37
C LYS A 272 -11.76 9.70 20.80
N ALA A 273 -12.99 9.17 20.82
CA ALA A 273 -14.15 9.85 20.25
C ALA A 273 -14.51 11.16 21.00
N PRO A 274 -14.60 11.22 22.35
CA PRO A 274 -14.87 12.45 23.06
C PRO A 274 -13.83 13.54 22.81
N ILE A 275 -12.54 13.16 22.76
CA ILE A 275 -11.45 14.10 22.51
C ILE A 275 -11.58 14.75 21.11
N LYS A 276 -11.99 13.97 20.10
CA LYS A 276 -12.23 14.49 18.76
C LYS A 276 -13.44 15.43 18.68
N MET A 277 -14.40 15.30 19.59
CA MET A 277 -15.58 16.17 19.67
C MET A 277 -15.27 17.53 20.32
N ILE A 278 -14.23 17.61 21.17
CA ILE A 278 -13.80 18.87 21.78
C ILE A 278 -13.31 19.86 20.71
N PHE A 279 -12.63 19.37 19.66
CA PHE A 279 -12.06 20.24 18.64
C PHE A 279 -13.11 21.07 17.88
N PRO A 280 -14.17 20.48 17.29
CA PRO A 280 -15.25 21.27 16.67
C PRO A 280 -15.98 22.14 17.71
N MET A 281 -16.14 21.68 18.93
CA MET A 281 -16.81 22.45 19.97
C MET A 281 -16.05 23.72 20.32
N VAL A 282 -14.72 23.63 20.52
CA VAL A 282 -13.89 24.82 20.80
C VAL A 282 -13.84 25.75 19.59
N PHE A 283 -13.62 25.23 18.37
CA PHE A 283 -13.45 26.07 17.18
C PHE A 283 -14.74 26.69 16.64
N LEU A 284 -15.90 26.11 16.95
CA LEU A 284 -17.20 26.62 16.50
C LEU A 284 -17.91 27.44 17.59
N ILE A 285 -17.96 26.91 18.82
CA ILE A 285 -18.72 27.53 19.91
C ILE A 285 -17.96 28.74 20.45
N PHE A 286 -16.65 28.65 20.61
CA PHE A 286 -15.84 29.72 21.18
C PHE A 286 -15.88 31.02 20.35
N PRO A 287 -15.65 31.01 19.02
CA PRO A 287 -15.81 32.21 18.19
C PRO A 287 -17.25 32.75 18.18
N ALA A 288 -18.26 31.85 18.13
CA ALA A 288 -19.65 32.26 18.14
C ALA A 288 -20.01 33.00 19.44
N LEU A 289 -19.52 32.51 20.58
CA LEU A 289 -19.71 33.13 21.88
C LEU A 289 -19.04 34.51 21.97
N TYR A 290 -17.83 34.64 21.39
CA TYR A 290 -17.15 35.94 21.29
C TYR A 290 -17.92 36.92 20.43
N ILE A 291 -18.48 36.51 19.30
CA ILE A 291 -19.28 37.37 18.43
C ILE A 291 -20.53 37.85 19.15
N VAL A 292 -21.20 36.98 19.88
CA VAL A 292 -22.41 37.34 20.65
C VAL A 292 -22.07 38.26 21.81
N LEU A 293 -20.97 38.04 22.52
CA LEU A 293 -20.57 38.80 23.70
C LEU A 293 -19.99 40.18 23.33
N LEU A 294 -19.11 40.22 22.30
CA LEU A 294 -18.42 41.46 21.89
C LEU A 294 -19.17 42.22 20.78
N GLY A 295 -20.13 41.55 20.12
CA GLY A 295 -20.93 42.22 19.07
C GLY A 295 -21.59 43.52 19.51
N PRO A 296 -22.27 43.60 20.67
CA PRO A 296 -22.86 44.83 21.15
C PRO A 296 -21.82 45.91 21.52
N ALA A 297 -20.61 45.51 21.91
CA ALA A 297 -19.53 46.46 22.25
C ALA A 297 -18.81 47.06 21.03
N ALA A 298 -18.86 46.42 19.87
CA ALA A 298 -18.18 46.86 18.67
C ALA A 298 -18.58 48.26 18.22
N PRO A 299 -19.86 48.68 18.13
CA PRO A 299 -20.24 50.05 17.78
C PRO A 299 -19.85 51.06 18.84
N LEU A 300 -19.83 50.72 20.13
CA LEU A 300 -19.38 51.60 21.20
C LEU A 300 -17.90 51.92 21.10
N VAL A 301 -17.08 50.94 20.82
CA VAL A 301 -15.65 51.10 20.62
C VAL A 301 -15.37 51.87 19.32
N TRP A 302 -16.08 51.59 18.22
CA TRP A 302 -15.95 52.30 16.97
C TRP A 302 -16.23 53.79 17.11
N ASN A 303 -17.32 54.14 17.80
CA ASN A 303 -17.68 55.55 18.02
C ASN A 303 -16.68 56.28 18.94
N ALA A 304 -16.04 55.59 19.90
CA ALA A 304 -15.04 56.16 20.80
C ALA A 304 -13.71 56.48 20.09
N PHE A 305 -13.38 55.82 19.00
CA PHE A 305 -12.16 56.05 18.21
C PHE A 305 -12.35 57.07 17.05
N HIS A 306 -13.60 57.47 16.76
CA HIS A 306 -13.91 58.40 15.67
C HIS A 306 -14.41 59.78 16.17
N HIS A 307 -14.38 60.01 17.45
CA HIS A 307 -14.47 61.32 18.12
C HIS A 307 -13.10 61.66 18.73
#